data_e473057924cba7a12a75663558225ce8
#
_entry.id   e473057924cba7a12a75663558225ce8
#
_cell.length_a   1.000
_cell.length_b   1.000
_cell.length_c   1.000
_cell.angle_alpha   90.00
_cell.angle_beta   90.00
_cell.angle_gamma   90.00
#
_symmetry.space_group_name_H-M   'P 1'
#
loop_
_entity.id
_entity.type
_entity.pdbx_description
1 polymer ?
#
loop_
_entity_poly.entity_id
_entity_poly.type
_entity_poly.pdbx_seq_one_letter_code
_entity_poly.pdbx_strand_id
1 'polypeptide(L)'
;LSTATDPDAASLPFDARRGGFVMGEGSGVLVLEELEHARARGAHIYAEVVGYGANCDAYHFTAPAPGGAGAIDCMKLTLVDADIAPEQVDHINAHGTGTHMNDACETAAIHAVFGAHAKEMTVVSTKSMTGHLLGGAGGIEAVFTALALRDQFAPPTIHYAQPDPECDLDYVPNTGRQQEMQYALSNSLGFGGHNACIALRRWEG
;
A
#
# COMPACT_ATOMS: atom_id res chain seq x y z
N LEU A 1 0.49 19.41 0.24
CA LEU A 1 -0.42 19.44 -0.92
C LEU A 1 0.37 19.65 -2.20
N SER A 2 -0.11 19.04 -3.31
CA SER A 2 0.39 19.33 -4.65
C SER A 2 0.12 20.79 -5.03
N THR A 3 1.06 21.42 -5.71
CA THR A 3 0.92 22.77 -6.30
C THR A 3 0.86 22.74 -7.82
N ALA A 4 0.74 21.54 -8.41
CA ALA A 4 0.62 21.36 -9.85
C ALA A 4 -0.64 22.04 -10.37
N THR A 5 -0.51 22.72 -11.51
CA THR A 5 -1.62 23.37 -12.22
C THR A 5 -2.25 22.44 -13.27
N ASP A 6 -1.51 21.43 -13.69
CA ASP A 6 -1.98 20.38 -14.60
C ASP A 6 -2.58 19.24 -13.77
N PRO A 7 -3.86 18.90 -13.93
CA PRO A 7 -4.49 17.79 -13.20
C PRO A 7 -3.79 16.44 -13.42
N ASP A 8 -3.29 16.18 -14.63
CA ASP A 8 -2.61 14.93 -14.99
C ASP A 8 -1.19 14.83 -14.39
N ALA A 9 -0.69 15.92 -13.81
CA ALA A 9 0.59 15.98 -13.10
C ALA A 9 0.42 16.27 -11.60
N ALA A 10 -0.78 16.16 -11.05
CA ALA A 10 -1.07 16.59 -9.69
C ALA A 10 -0.79 15.50 -8.65
N SER A 11 -1.16 14.24 -8.93
CA SER A 11 -0.92 13.08 -8.06
C SER A 11 0.05 12.12 -8.75
N LEU A 12 1.32 12.14 -8.35
CA LEU A 12 2.42 11.44 -9.01
C LEU A 12 3.21 10.54 -8.03
N PRO A 13 2.59 9.54 -7.40
CA PRO A 13 3.33 8.65 -6.51
C PRO A 13 4.52 8.01 -7.21
N PHE A 14 5.68 8.02 -6.53
CA PHE A 14 6.95 7.43 -6.94
C PHE A 14 7.61 8.02 -8.20
N ASP A 15 6.97 8.93 -8.92
CA ASP A 15 7.55 9.62 -10.07
C ASP A 15 8.53 10.72 -9.61
N ALA A 16 9.62 10.93 -10.36
CA ALA A 16 10.62 11.95 -10.03
C ALA A 16 10.04 13.38 -9.98
N ARG A 17 8.94 13.66 -10.69
CA ARG A 17 8.24 14.95 -10.71
C ARG A 17 7.28 15.16 -9.53
N ARG A 18 7.10 14.16 -8.64
CA ARG A 18 6.17 14.26 -7.51
C ARG A 18 6.45 15.50 -6.68
N GLY A 19 5.43 16.20 -6.26
CA GLY A 19 5.58 17.48 -5.53
C GLY A 19 4.56 17.69 -4.42
N GLY A 20 3.87 16.63 -4.01
CA GLY A 20 2.84 16.70 -2.97
C GLY A 20 1.66 15.80 -3.27
N PHE A 21 0.80 15.61 -2.29
CA PHE A 21 -0.42 14.81 -2.45
C PHE A 21 -1.62 15.67 -2.88
N VAL A 22 -2.57 15.06 -3.53
CA VAL A 22 -3.88 15.64 -3.86
C VAL A 22 -4.90 15.13 -2.85
N MET A 23 -5.67 16.02 -2.24
CA MET A 23 -6.77 15.61 -1.35
C MET A 23 -7.89 14.99 -2.16
N GLY A 24 -8.27 13.77 -1.80
CA GLY A 24 -9.47 13.11 -2.27
C GLY A 24 -10.55 13.07 -1.18
N GLU A 25 -11.74 12.64 -1.54
CA GLU A 25 -12.84 12.41 -0.59
C GLU A 25 -13.52 11.07 -0.89
N GLY A 26 -14.03 10.43 0.15
CA GLY A 26 -14.71 9.15 0.05
C GLY A 26 -14.59 8.31 1.30
N SER A 27 -15.11 7.09 1.23
CA SER A 27 -15.01 6.11 2.30
C SER A 27 -14.96 4.69 1.74
N GLY A 28 -14.30 3.77 2.46
CA GLY A 28 -14.33 2.35 2.22
C GLY A 28 -14.86 1.62 3.46
N VAL A 29 -15.70 0.61 3.24
CA VAL A 29 -16.25 -0.22 4.31
C VAL A 29 -16.00 -1.69 3.97
N LEU A 30 -15.39 -2.42 4.90
CA LEU A 30 -15.23 -3.85 4.83
C LEU A 30 -16.09 -4.51 5.91
N VAL A 31 -16.77 -5.58 5.56
CA VAL A 31 -17.46 -6.44 6.52
C VAL A 31 -16.50 -7.56 6.90
N LEU A 32 -16.04 -7.54 8.16
CA LEU A 32 -15.18 -8.58 8.71
C LEU A 32 -16.04 -9.62 9.44
N GLU A 33 -15.85 -10.87 9.12
CA GLU A 33 -16.53 -11.99 9.74
C GLU A 33 -15.53 -13.09 10.11
N GLU A 34 -15.86 -13.82 11.15
CA GLU A 34 -15.17 -15.07 11.46
C GLU A 34 -15.44 -16.09 10.33
N LEU A 35 -14.41 -16.84 9.95
CA LEU A 35 -14.41 -17.69 8.76
C LEU A 35 -15.54 -18.73 8.76
N GLU A 36 -15.71 -19.48 9.85
CA GLU A 36 -16.73 -20.52 9.91
C GLU A 36 -18.14 -19.94 9.93
N HIS A 37 -18.34 -18.74 10.51
CA HIS A 37 -19.61 -18.03 10.42
C HIS A 37 -19.92 -17.62 8.98
N ALA A 38 -18.95 -17.06 8.26
CA ALA A 38 -19.10 -16.67 6.86
C ALA A 38 -19.43 -17.88 5.97
N ARG A 39 -18.72 -18.98 6.15
CA ARG A 39 -18.96 -20.25 5.44
C ARG A 39 -20.36 -20.82 5.74
N ALA A 40 -20.77 -20.85 7.00
CA ALA A 40 -22.05 -21.45 7.41
C ALA A 40 -23.26 -20.75 6.77
N ARG A 41 -23.16 -19.44 6.49
CA ARG A 41 -24.22 -18.70 5.80
C ARG A 41 -24.03 -18.59 4.29
N GLY A 42 -22.98 -19.20 3.71
CA GLY A 42 -22.68 -19.14 2.29
C GLY A 42 -22.24 -17.75 1.80
N ALA A 43 -21.52 -17.01 2.63
CA ALA A 43 -21.01 -15.69 2.26
C ALA A 43 -20.03 -15.77 1.09
N HIS A 44 -20.04 -14.76 0.22
CA HIS A 44 -18.96 -14.57 -0.72
C HIS A 44 -17.76 -13.96 0.02
N ILE A 45 -16.65 -14.70 0.09
CA ILE A 45 -15.42 -14.27 0.74
C ILE A 45 -14.49 -13.70 -0.34
N TYR A 46 -14.00 -12.47 -0.14
CA TYR A 46 -13.11 -11.79 -1.09
C TYR A 46 -11.64 -12.09 -0.81
N ALA A 47 -11.27 -12.07 0.46
CA ALA A 47 -9.92 -12.33 0.95
C ALA A 47 -9.98 -12.65 2.45
N GLU A 48 -8.89 -13.14 3.00
CA GLU A 48 -8.71 -13.29 4.45
C GLU A 48 -7.80 -12.17 4.97
N VAL A 49 -8.16 -11.55 6.10
CA VAL A 49 -7.24 -10.70 6.85
C VAL A 49 -6.42 -11.63 7.74
N VAL A 50 -5.13 -11.76 7.42
CA VAL A 50 -4.24 -12.73 8.08
C VAL A 50 -3.25 -12.09 9.02
N GLY A 51 -3.01 -10.78 8.92
CA GLY A 51 -2.08 -10.10 9.80
C GLY A 51 -2.32 -8.60 9.89
N TYR A 52 -1.89 -8.03 11.01
CA TYR A 52 -1.96 -6.60 11.29
C TYR A 52 -0.73 -6.14 12.07
N GLY A 53 -0.20 -4.98 11.70
CA GLY A 53 0.85 -4.31 12.44
C GLY A 53 0.51 -2.83 12.62
N ALA A 54 0.83 -2.28 13.79
CA ALA A 54 0.73 -0.85 14.03
C ALA A 54 1.82 -0.40 15.01
N ASN A 55 2.34 0.80 14.77
CA ASN A 55 3.29 1.45 15.65
C ASN A 55 3.23 2.97 15.50
N CYS A 56 4.16 3.67 16.12
CA CYS A 56 4.33 5.10 15.98
C CYS A 56 5.82 5.46 15.92
N ASP A 57 6.21 6.27 14.94
CA ASP A 57 7.58 6.77 14.80
C ASP A 57 8.07 7.54 16.03
N ALA A 58 7.17 8.27 16.71
CA ALA A 58 7.48 9.18 17.81
C ALA A 58 8.63 10.17 17.47
N TYR A 59 8.71 10.58 16.20
CA TYR A 59 9.81 11.39 15.66
C TYR A 59 9.39 12.82 15.37
N HIS A 60 8.41 13.02 14.50
CA HIS A 60 7.95 14.33 14.06
C HIS A 60 6.45 14.29 13.70
N PHE A 61 5.75 15.43 13.81
CA PHE A 61 4.29 15.46 13.63
C PHE A 61 3.84 15.31 12.16
N THR A 62 4.71 15.52 11.15
CA THR A 62 4.36 15.36 9.74
C THR A 62 5.42 14.62 8.91
N ALA A 63 6.66 14.53 9.37
CA ALA A 63 7.72 13.86 8.63
C ALA A 63 7.92 12.42 9.12
N PRO A 64 8.12 11.44 8.24
CA PRO A 64 8.48 10.09 8.63
C PRO A 64 9.84 10.06 9.32
N ALA A 65 10.07 9.07 10.17
CA ALA A 65 11.39 8.85 10.75
C ALA A 65 12.43 8.55 9.64
N PRO A 66 13.67 9.05 9.79
CA PRO A 66 14.71 8.82 8.79
C PRO A 66 14.89 7.33 8.45
N GLY A 67 15.03 7.04 7.15
CA GLY A 67 15.15 5.67 6.66
C GLY A 67 13.89 4.81 6.76
N GLY A 68 12.74 5.40 7.13
CA GLY A 68 11.48 4.69 7.22
C GLY A 68 11.40 3.67 8.37
N ALA A 69 12.12 3.90 9.47
CA ALA A 69 12.25 2.95 10.59
C ALA A 69 10.89 2.44 11.10
N GLY A 70 9.91 3.35 11.32
CA GLY A 70 8.58 2.94 11.76
C GLY A 70 7.82 2.12 10.74
N ALA A 71 7.93 2.45 9.45
CA ALA A 71 7.32 1.65 8.37
C ALA A 71 7.95 0.25 8.28
N ILE A 72 9.27 0.14 8.45
CA ILE A 72 9.99 -1.14 8.52
C ILE A 72 9.43 -2.00 9.64
N ASP A 73 9.39 -1.46 10.85
CA ASP A 73 8.93 -2.20 12.02
C ASP A 73 7.43 -2.56 11.90
N CYS A 74 6.62 -1.66 11.35
CA CYS A 74 5.20 -1.91 11.11
C CYS A 74 4.99 -3.10 10.15
N MET A 75 5.65 -3.11 9.00
CA MET A 75 5.58 -4.23 8.05
C MET A 75 6.09 -5.54 8.67
N LYS A 76 7.20 -5.50 9.42
CA LYS A 76 7.71 -6.69 10.12
C LYS A 76 6.72 -7.23 11.15
N LEU A 77 6.08 -6.38 11.93
CA LEU A 77 5.03 -6.78 12.87
C LEU A 77 3.87 -7.46 12.14
N THR A 78 3.46 -6.92 11.00
CA THR A 78 2.41 -7.50 10.16
C THR A 78 2.77 -8.89 9.64
N LEU A 79 4.01 -9.07 9.15
CA LEU A 79 4.49 -10.37 8.67
C LEU A 79 4.55 -11.42 9.80
N VAL A 80 4.99 -11.01 10.99
CA VAL A 80 5.02 -11.88 12.17
C VAL A 80 3.60 -12.28 12.60
N ASP A 81 2.65 -11.33 12.64
CA ASP A 81 1.27 -11.60 13.01
C ASP A 81 0.56 -12.52 11.99
N ALA A 82 0.91 -12.36 10.69
CA ALA A 82 0.41 -13.19 9.61
C ALA A 82 1.05 -14.59 9.56
N ASP A 83 2.14 -14.83 10.27
CA ASP A 83 2.98 -16.04 10.19
C ASP A 83 3.44 -16.33 8.74
N ILE A 84 3.90 -15.29 8.04
CA ILE A 84 4.42 -15.39 6.67
C ILE A 84 5.84 -14.85 6.55
N ALA A 85 6.63 -15.45 5.65
CA ALA A 85 7.94 -14.94 5.30
C ALA A 85 7.82 -13.76 4.30
N PRO A 86 8.78 -12.83 4.29
CA PRO A 86 8.78 -11.72 3.34
C PRO A 86 8.66 -12.17 1.88
N GLU A 87 9.28 -13.29 1.51
CA GLU A 87 9.29 -13.86 0.16
C GLU A 87 7.93 -14.37 -0.33
N GLN A 88 6.95 -14.45 0.56
CA GLN A 88 5.58 -14.87 0.20
C GLN A 88 4.67 -13.70 -0.19
N VAL A 89 5.12 -12.46 -0.01
CA VAL A 89 4.33 -11.28 -0.37
C VAL A 89 4.52 -10.96 -1.86
N ASP A 90 3.41 -10.89 -2.59
CA ASP A 90 3.41 -10.67 -4.04
C ASP A 90 3.11 -9.21 -4.42
N HIS A 91 2.43 -8.49 -3.53
CA HIS A 91 1.89 -7.17 -3.83
C HIS A 91 1.83 -6.26 -2.60
N ILE A 92 2.12 -4.98 -2.78
CA ILE A 92 1.88 -3.93 -1.79
C ILE A 92 1.04 -2.81 -2.40
N ASN A 93 -0.11 -2.51 -1.80
CA ASN A 93 -0.76 -1.21 -1.96
C ASN A 93 -0.11 -0.25 -0.97
N ALA A 94 0.81 0.55 -1.47
CA ALA A 94 1.64 1.44 -0.68
C ALA A 94 0.86 2.67 -0.19
N HIS A 95 1.38 3.28 0.87
CA HIS A 95 0.89 4.60 1.27
C HIS A 95 1.08 5.62 0.15
N GLY A 96 2.25 5.67 -0.48
CA GLY A 96 2.52 6.30 -1.77
C GLY A 96 1.79 7.61 -2.02
N THR A 97 2.13 8.68 -1.30
CA THR A 97 1.37 9.94 -1.33
C THR A 97 1.71 10.86 -2.49
N GLY A 98 2.79 10.61 -3.21
CA GLY A 98 3.34 11.55 -4.19
C GLY A 98 4.14 12.68 -3.54
N THR A 99 4.62 12.49 -2.31
CA THR A 99 5.55 13.41 -1.65
C THR A 99 6.98 12.87 -1.73
N HIS A 100 7.97 13.76 -1.88
CA HIS A 100 9.38 13.35 -1.98
C HIS A 100 9.80 12.47 -0.80
N MET A 101 9.50 12.90 0.43
CA MET A 101 9.95 12.21 1.63
C MET A 101 9.26 10.87 1.84
N ASN A 102 7.93 10.83 1.73
CA ASN A 102 7.20 9.60 2.00
C ASN A 102 7.60 8.50 1.02
N ASP A 103 7.56 8.79 -0.27
CA ASP A 103 7.73 7.77 -1.30
C ASP A 103 9.15 7.19 -1.29
N ALA A 104 10.18 8.02 -1.09
CA ALA A 104 11.56 7.56 -0.91
C ALA A 104 11.73 6.75 0.39
N CYS A 105 11.17 7.22 1.53
CA CYS A 105 11.25 6.49 2.79
C CYS A 105 10.50 5.14 2.72
N GLU A 106 9.33 5.09 2.10
CA GLU A 106 8.55 3.86 1.96
C GLU A 106 9.27 2.86 1.04
N THR A 107 9.85 3.33 -0.09
CA THR A 107 10.68 2.49 -0.96
C THR A 107 11.87 1.90 -0.21
N ALA A 108 12.60 2.72 0.56
CA ALA A 108 13.71 2.26 1.39
C ALA A 108 13.26 1.25 2.45
N ALA A 109 12.09 1.47 3.07
CA ALA A 109 11.52 0.55 4.04
C ALA A 109 11.17 -0.81 3.41
N ILE A 110 10.58 -0.81 2.22
CA ILE A 110 10.28 -2.03 1.47
C ILE A 110 11.56 -2.80 1.16
N HIS A 111 12.61 -2.14 0.68
CA HIS A 111 13.91 -2.79 0.49
C HIS A 111 14.49 -3.38 1.77
N ALA A 112 14.36 -2.69 2.89
CA ALA A 112 14.88 -3.16 4.18
C ALA A 112 14.14 -4.37 4.73
N VAL A 113 12.84 -4.52 4.42
CA VAL A 113 12.02 -5.65 4.87
C VAL A 113 12.16 -6.84 3.93
N PHE A 114 12.10 -6.62 2.63
CA PHE A 114 11.98 -7.67 1.61
C PHE A 114 13.29 -8.01 0.91
N GLY A 115 14.35 -7.22 1.12
CA GLY A 115 15.67 -7.49 0.52
C GLY A 115 15.61 -7.58 -1.00
N ALA A 116 16.18 -8.66 -1.55
CA ALA A 116 16.17 -8.90 -3.00
C ALA A 116 14.75 -9.12 -3.55
N HIS A 117 13.86 -9.72 -2.76
CA HIS A 117 12.48 -10.01 -3.15
C HIS A 117 11.66 -8.74 -3.45
N ALA A 118 12.04 -7.57 -2.91
CA ALA A 118 11.40 -6.30 -3.22
C ALA A 118 11.33 -5.98 -4.74
N LYS A 119 12.23 -6.56 -5.53
CA LYS A 119 12.25 -6.40 -7.01
C LYS A 119 11.36 -7.40 -7.75
N GLU A 120 10.86 -8.41 -7.07
CA GLU A 120 10.03 -9.49 -7.64
C GLU A 120 8.53 -9.23 -7.42
N MET A 121 8.21 -8.36 -6.46
CA MET A 121 6.84 -8.00 -6.10
C MET A 121 6.41 -6.69 -6.75
N THR A 122 5.10 -6.47 -6.86
CA THR A 122 4.55 -5.20 -7.30
C THR A 122 4.25 -4.28 -6.12
N VAL A 123 4.53 -2.99 -6.29
CA VAL A 123 4.25 -1.94 -5.31
C VAL A 123 3.48 -0.83 -6.01
N VAL A 124 2.24 -0.61 -5.66
CA VAL A 124 1.41 0.38 -6.34
C VAL A 124 0.90 1.45 -5.38
N SER A 125 0.58 2.61 -5.90
CA SER A 125 -0.22 3.58 -5.15
C SER A 125 -1.50 3.91 -5.90
N THR A 126 -2.61 3.43 -5.35
CA THR A 126 -3.96 3.76 -5.85
C THR A 126 -4.32 5.23 -5.64
N LYS A 127 -3.55 5.97 -4.81
CA LYS A 127 -3.68 7.42 -4.66
C LYS A 127 -3.35 8.19 -5.94
N SER A 128 -2.66 7.57 -6.90
CA SER A 128 -2.50 8.13 -8.25
C SER A 128 -3.85 8.35 -8.95
N MET A 129 -4.86 7.54 -8.63
CA MET A 129 -6.20 7.57 -9.22
C MET A 129 -7.23 8.28 -8.33
N THR A 130 -7.13 8.11 -7.02
CA THR A 130 -8.16 8.59 -6.06
C THR A 130 -7.78 9.86 -5.34
N GLY A 131 -6.52 10.26 -5.38
CA GLY A 131 -5.98 11.20 -4.40
C GLY A 131 -5.88 10.56 -3.01
N HIS A 132 -5.56 11.35 -2.01
CA HIS A 132 -5.38 10.94 -0.63
C HIS A 132 -6.62 11.30 0.21
N LEU A 133 -7.40 10.31 0.60
CA LEU A 133 -8.64 10.50 1.37
C LEU A 133 -8.41 10.71 2.87
N LEU A 134 -7.16 10.92 3.30
CA LEU A 134 -6.78 11.05 4.72
C LEU A 134 -7.31 9.85 5.54
N GLY A 135 -8.18 10.09 6.52
CA GLY A 135 -8.75 9.02 7.34
C GLY A 135 -9.57 7.97 6.58
N GLY A 136 -10.06 8.28 5.38
CA GLY A 136 -10.78 7.33 4.52
C GLY A 136 -9.87 6.47 3.64
N ALA A 137 -8.59 6.84 3.48
CA ALA A 137 -7.67 6.20 2.54
C ALA A 137 -7.48 4.71 2.81
N GLY A 138 -7.16 4.34 4.05
CA GLY A 138 -6.92 2.94 4.41
C GLY A 138 -8.12 2.02 4.15
N GLY A 139 -9.35 2.53 4.31
CA GLY A 139 -10.56 1.76 4.02
C GLY A 139 -10.70 1.40 2.54
N ILE A 140 -10.54 2.37 1.63
CA ILE A 140 -10.64 2.09 0.19
C ILE A 140 -9.44 1.28 -0.32
N GLU A 141 -8.25 1.52 0.22
CA GLU A 141 -7.03 0.79 -0.15
C GLU A 141 -7.11 -0.68 0.26
N ALA A 142 -7.68 -0.98 1.42
CA ALA A 142 -7.96 -2.36 1.83
C ALA A 142 -8.97 -3.04 0.88
N VAL A 143 -10.01 -2.32 0.43
CA VAL A 143 -10.96 -2.82 -0.58
C VAL A 143 -10.22 -3.13 -1.90
N PHE A 144 -9.39 -2.20 -2.39
CA PHE A 144 -8.64 -2.42 -3.63
C PHE A 144 -7.66 -3.58 -3.53
N THR A 145 -6.99 -3.74 -2.37
CA THR A 145 -6.07 -4.86 -2.13
C THR A 145 -6.81 -6.19 -2.13
N ALA A 146 -7.97 -6.28 -1.47
CA ALA A 146 -8.81 -7.49 -1.50
C ALA A 146 -9.31 -7.83 -2.92
N LEU A 147 -9.69 -6.82 -3.70
CA LEU A 147 -10.12 -7.00 -5.09
C LEU A 147 -8.94 -7.40 -6.00
N ALA A 148 -7.74 -6.83 -5.80
CA ALA A 148 -6.54 -7.21 -6.52
C ALA A 148 -6.23 -8.72 -6.33
N LEU A 149 -6.29 -9.20 -5.08
CA LEU A 149 -6.14 -10.62 -4.77
C LEU A 149 -7.23 -11.49 -5.40
N ARG A 150 -8.50 -11.09 -5.32
CA ARG A 150 -9.61 -11.82 -5.93
C ARG A 150 -9.46 -11.94 -7.45
N ASP A 151 -9.16 -10.83 -8.11
CA ASP A 151 -9.14 -10.73 -9.57
C ASP A 151 -7.77 -11.08 -10.16
N GLN A 152 -6.76 -11.33 -9.29
CA GLN A 152 -5.38 -11.62 -9.70
C GLN A 152 -4.84 -10.54 -10.64
N PHE A 153 -5.10 -9.28 -10.26
CA PHE A 153 -4.81 -8.12 -11.08
C PHE A 153 -4.12 -7.03 -10.27
N ALA A 154 -2.90 -6.69 -10.65
CA ALA A 154 -2.17 -5.55 -10.09
C ALA A 154 -2.67 -4.24 -10.72
N PRO A 155 -3.33 -3.35 -9.95
CA PRO A 155 -3.78 -2.06 -10.47
C PRO A 155 -2.57 -1.16 -10.79
N PRO A 156 -2.73 -0.17 -11.68
CA PRO A 156 -1.60 0.69 -12.04
C PRO A 156 -1.38 1.82 -11.03
N THR A 157 -0.15 2.30 -10.98
CA THR A 157 0.17 3.68 -10.57
C THR A 157 0.16 4.54 -11.82
N ILE A 158 -0.88 5.38 -11.99
CA ILE A 158 -1.06 6.19 -13.21
C ILE A 158 -0.21 7.46 -13.18
N HIS A 159 -0.06 8.10 -14.35
CA HIS A 159 0.73 9.32 -14.58
C HIS A 159 2.24 9.17 -14.34
N TYR A 160 2.73 7.94 -14.21
CA TYR A 160 4.15 7.65 -14.05
C TYR A 160 4.88 7.82 -15.38
N ALA A 161 5.87 8.73 -15.44
CA ALA A 161 6.62 9.03 -16.66
C ALA A 161 8.13 9.19 -16.43
N GLN A 162 8.57 9.60 -15.23
CA GLN A 162 9.99 9.83 -14.95
C GLN A 162 10.42 8.98 -13.75
N PRO A 163 11.24 7.93 -14.00
CA PRO A 163 11.80 7.14 -12.92
C PRO A 163 12.65 7.99 -11.95
N ASP A 164 12.52 7.69 -10.66
CA ASP A 164 13.34 8.27 -9.62
C ASP A 164 14.30 7.19 -9.07
N PRO A 165 15.61 7.45 -9.02
CA PRO A 165 16.55 6.50 -8.43
C PRO A 165 16.29 6.11 -6.97
N GLU A 166 15.60 6.96 -6.21
CA GLU A 166 15.18 6.67 -4.83
C GLU A 166 13.89 5.84 -4.75
N CYS A 167 13.21 5.67 -5.89
CA CYS A 167 11.96 4.92 -6.03
C CYS A 167 12.13 3.93 -7.19
N ASP A 168 12.81 2.82 -6.94
CA ASP A 168 13.31 1.90 -7.97
C ASP A 168 12.63 0.52 -8.01
N LEU A 169 11.39 0.43 -7.47
CA LEU A 169 10.57 -0.78 -7.46
C LEU A 169 9.65 -0.88 -8.69
N ASP A 170 8.93 -1.99 -8.81
CA ASP A 170 7.92 -2.14 -9.86
C ASP A 170 6.59 -1.50 -9.43
N TYR A 171 6.37 -0.27 -9.84
CA TYR A 171 5.17 0.50 -9.52
C TYR A 171 3.98 0.26 -10.46
N VAL A 172 4.05 -0.73 -11.34
CA VAL A 172 3.03 -1.02 -12.37
C VAL A 172 2.62 0.24 -13.13
N PRO A 173 3.55 0.84 -13.91
CA PRO A 173 3.34 2.18 -14.46
C PRO A 173 2.18 2.20 -15.46
N ASN A 174 1.21 3.08 -15.23
CA ASN A 174 0.13 3.50 -16.12
C ASN A 174 -0.88 2.43 -16.56
N THR A 175 -0.48 1.17 -16.67
CA THR A 175 -1.37 0.09 -17.12
C THR A 175 -1.29 -1.09 -16.17
N GLY A 176 -2.43 -1.45 -15.58
CA GLY A 176 -2.53 -2.62 -14.72
C GLY A 176 -2.32 -3.92 -15.51
N ARG A 177 -1.99 -5.00 -14.81
CA ARG A 177 -1.71 -6.29 -15.42
C ARG A 177 -2.18 -7.47 -14.59
N GLN A 178 -2.43 -8.59 -15.25
CA GLN A 178 -2.64 -9.87 -14.57
C GLN A 178 -1.36 -10.28 -13.84
N GLN A 179 -1.51 -10.73 -12.61
CA GLN A 179 -0.43 -11.19 -11.76
C GLN A 179 -0.96 -12.22 -10.77
N GLU A 180 -0.30 -13.36 -10.66
CA GLU A 180 -0.60 -14.31 -9.60
C GLU A 180 -0.18 -13.71 -8.27
N MET A 181 -1.09 -13.72 -7.30
CA MET A 181 -0.87 -13.16 -5.97
C MET A 181 -1.54 -14.03 -4.92
N GLN A 182 -0.78 -14.41 -3.90
CA GLN A 182 -1.30 -15.14 -2.74
C GLN A 182 -1.42 -14.22 -1.53
N TYR A 183 -0.44 -13.35 -1.31
CA TYR A 183 -0.43 -12.40 -0.21
C TYR A 183 -0.20 -10.97 -0.69
N ALA A 184 -0.95 -10.06 -0.12
CA ALA A 184 -0.79 -8.63 -0.38
C ALA A 184 -0.80 -7.83 0.93
N LEU A 185 -0.02 -6.75 0.97
CA LEU A 185 -0.02 -5.79 2.06
C LEU A 185 -0.73 -4.49 1.65
N SER A 186 -1.32 -3.80 2.61
CA SER A 186 -1.78 -2.42 2.46
C SER A 186 -1.20 -1.56 3.57
N ASN A 187 -0.39 -0.58 3.20
CA ASN A 187 0.31 0.32 4.11
C ASN A 187 -0.43 1.64 4.30
N SER A 188 -0.48 2.13 5.53
CA SER A 188 -0.96 3.45 5.88
C SER A 188 0.02 4.14 6.83
N LEU A 189 0.66 5.22 6.36
CA LEU A 189 1.65 6.00 7.11
C LEU A 189 1.08 7.39 7.36
N GLY A 190 0.65 7.66 8.59
CA GLY A 190 -0.11 8.87 8.93
C GLY A 190 0.72 9.96 9.59
N PHE A 191 0.20 11.19 9.56
CA PHE A 191 0.73 12.29 10.36
C PHE A 191 0.72 11.93 11.85
N GLY A 192 1.68 12.48 12.61
CA GLY A 192 1.93 12.06 13.98
C GLY A 192 2.84 10.83 14.08
N GLY A 193 3.28 10.29 12.93
CA GLY A 193 4.12 9.09 12.86
C GLY A 193 3.34 7.80 13.06
N HIS A 194 2.04 7.81 12.93
CA HIS A 194 1.22 6.60 13.02
C HIS A 194 1.38 5.74 11.79
N ASN A 195 1.79 4.49 11.98
CA ASN A 195 1.93 3.52 10.91
C ASN A 195 0.99 2.35 11.17
N ALA A 196 0.33 1.88 10.13
CA ALA A 196 -0.48 0.67 10.13
C ALA A 196 -0.27 -0.11 8.83
N CYS A 197 -0.25 -1.42 8.93
CA CYS A 197 -0.16 -2.32 7.79
C CYS A 197 -1.09 -3.50 8.03
N ILE A 198 -1.83 -3.91 7.02
CA ILE A 198 -2.62 -5.15 7.03
C ILE A 198 -2.07 -6.12 5.99
N ALA A 199 -2.10 -7.41 6.32
CA ALA A 199 -1.82 -8.49 5.39
C ALA A 199 -3.12 -9.20 5.01
N LEU A 200 -3.34 -9.33 3.72
CA LEU A 200 -4.46 -10.05 3.14
C LEU A 200 -3.94 -11.28 2.40
N ARG A 201 -4.70 -12.39 2.50
CA ARG A 201 -4.48 -13.61 1.74
C ARG A 201 -5.62 -13.85 0.77
N ARG A 202 -5.28 -14.32 -0.43
CA ARG A 202 -6.25 -14.76 -1.41
C ARG A 202 -7.15 -15.86 -0.82
N TRP A 203 -8.44 -15.74 -1.06
CA TRP A 203 -9.39 -16.80 -0.74
C TRP A 203 -9.45 -17.81 -1.88
N GLU A 204 -9.27 -19.08 -1.58
CA GLU A 204 -9.23 -20.17 -2.57
C GLU A 204 -10.46 -21.11 -2.51
N GLY A 205 -11.48 -20.77 -1.67
CA GLY A 205 -12.70 -21.54 -1.54
C GLY A 205 -12.78 -22.38 -0.26
#